data_960e0bcd3c667ccede5bc33039745245
#
_entry.id   960e0bcd3c667ccede5bc33039745245
#
_cell.length_a   1.000
_cell.length_b   1.000
_cell.length_c   1.000
_cell.angle_alpha   90.00
_cell.angle_beta   90.00
_cell.angle_gamma   90.00
#
_symmetry.space_group_name_H-M   'P 1'
#
loop_
_entity.id
_entity.type
_entity.pdbx_description
1 polymer ?
#
loop_
_entity_poly.entity_id
_entity_poly.type
_entity_poly.pdbx_seq_one_letter_code
_entity_poly.pdbx_strand_id
1 'polypeptide(L)'
;MNAELEEYKDWITAGKIASDVREYSKEIIKPGVKLLDVANTIEDKIRELGAIPAFPVNLSSDNFAAHYTPSPDDETIIEKQILKVDVGVCYKGAIGDTAFTLDLSNQNSELIEASRKAVENAIKILKVGTTLGEIGKVIEDTIVNL
;
A
#
# COMPACT_ATOMS: atom_id res chain seq x y z
N MET A 1 -11.47 -21.64 -18.49
CA MET A 1 -11.45 -20.62 -17.42
C MET A 1 -12.64 -20.94 -16.54
N ASN A 2 -12.45 -21.12 -15.23
CA ASN A 2 -13.49 -21.62 -14.32
C ASN A 2 -14.54 -20.52 -14.13
N ALA A 3 -15.85 -20.83 -14.11
CA ALA A 3 -16.93 -19.83 -13.97
C ALA A 3 -16.78 -18.95 -12.71
N GLU A 4 -16.25 -19.52 -11.63
CA GLU A 4 -15.93 -18.78 -10.40
C GLU A 4 -14.85 -17.68 -10.61
N LEU A 5 -13.86 -17.90 -11.48
CA LEU A 5 -12.84 -16.89 -11.78
C LEU A 5 -13.38 -15.74 -12.63
N GLU A 6 -14.42 -15.96 -13.42
CA GLU A 6 -15.05 -14.89 -14.21
C GLU A 6 -15.82 -13.89 -13.33
N GLU A 7 -16.43 -14.36 -12.23
CA GLU A 7 -17.12 -13.53 -11.25
C GLU A 7 -16.17 -12.55 -10.54
N TYR A 8 -14.90 -12.96 -10.30
CA TYR A 8 -13.90 -12.16 -9.57
C TYR A 8 -12.89 -11.48 -10.48
N LYS A 9 -13.08 -11.51 -11.80
CA LYS A 9 -12.15 -11.01 -12.80
C LYS A 9 -11.76 -9.54 -12.60
N ASP A 10 -12.72 -8.69 -12.28
CA ASP A 10 -12.46 -7.26 -12.07
C ASP A 10 -11.70 -7.02 -10.76
N TRP A 11 -11.94 -7.83 -9.72
CA TRP A 11 -11.16 -7.83 -8.47
C TRP A 11 -9.71 -8.27 -8.69
N ILE A 12 -9.50 -9.32 -9.47
CA ILE A 12 -8.16 -9.80 -9.85
C ILE A 12 -7.43 -8.71 -10.64
N THR A 13 -8.12 -8.03 -11.55
CA THR A 13 -7.55 -6.93 -12.34
C THR A 13 -7.20 -5.75 -11.46
N ALA A 14 -8.09 -5.31 -10.57
CA ALA A 14 -7.83 -4.23 -9.62
C ALA A 14 -6.61 -4.53 -8.75
N GLY A 15 -6.53 -5.74 -8.19
CA GLY A 15 -5.40 -6.17 -7.37
C GLY A 15 -4.07 -6.20 -8.15
N LYS A 16 -4.12 -6.62 -9.42
CA LYS A 16 -2.94 -6.61 -10.30
C LYS A 16 -2.47 -5.19 -10.57
N ILE A 17 -3.37 -4.28 -10.95
CA ILE A 17 -3.04 -2.86 -11.17
C ILE A 17 -2.47 -2.25 -9.88
N ALA A 18 -3.08 -2.50 -8.71
CA ALA A 18 -2.59 -2.01 -7.43
C ALA A 18 -1.16 -2.52 -7.14
N SER A 19 -0.87 -3.78 -7.43
CA SER A 19 0.48 -4.35 -7.31
C SER A 19 1.48 -3.70 -8.25
N ASP A 20 1.12 -3.50 -9.52
CA ASP A 20 1.99 -2.88 -10.52
C ASP A 20 2.30 -1.40 -10.14
N VAL A 21 1.30 -0.66 -9.68
CA VAL A 21 1.46 0.72 -9.18
C VAL A 21 2.31 0.77 -7.92
N ARG A 22 2.14 -0.18 -7.00
CA ARG A 22 2.97 -0.29 -5.80
C ARG A 22 4.45 -0.46 -6.14
N GLU A 23 4.78 -1.35 -7.06
CA GLU A 23 6.18 -1.54 -7.48
C GLU A 23 6.73 -0.29 -8.20
N TYR A 24 5.95 0.31 -9.10
CA TYR A 24 6.30 1.58 -9.74
C TYR A 24 6.57 2.70 -8.72
N SER A 25 5.75 2.79 -7.68
CA SER A 25 5.90 3.82 -6.63
C SER A 25 7.26 3.74 -5.93
N LYS A 26 7.79 2.53 -5.71
CA LYS A 26 9.12 2.34 -5.09
C LYS A 26 10.25 2.90 -5.95
N GLU A 27 10.08 2.94 -7.26
CA GLU A 27 11.10 3.44 -8.19
C GLU A 27 11.18 4.96 -8.23
N ILE A 28 10.03 5.65 -8.05
CA ILE A 28 9.94 7.11 -8.17
C ILE A 28 10.16 7.85 -6.85
N ILE A 29 9.95 7.19 -5.70
CA ILE A 29 10.13 7.78 -4.38
C ILE A 29 11.62 7.85 -4.04
N LYS A 30 12.17 9.08 -4.03
CA LYS A 30 13.59 9.32 -3.76
C LYS A 30 13.78 10.62 -2.96
N PRO A 31 14.83 10.72 -2.15
CA PRO A 31 15.19 11.98 -1.53
C PRO A 31 15.33 13.12 -2.56
N GLY A 32 14.81 14.29 -2.22
CA GLY A 32 14.81 15.49 -3.06
C GLY A 32 13.58 15.67 -3.93
N VAL A 33 12.69 14.67 -4.02
CA VAL A 33 11.41 14.77 -4.75
C VAL A 33 10.33 15.37 -3.85
N LYS A 34 9.44 16.18 -4.42
CA LYS A 34 8.30 16.75 -3.70
C LYS A 34 7.23 15.69 -3.44
N LEU A 35 6.68 15.67 -2.24
CA LEU A 35 5.68 14.68 -1.84
C LEU A 35 4.42 14.74 -2.74
N LEU A 36 3.96 15.95 -3.04
CA LEU A 36 2.82 16.17 -3.94
C LEU A 36 3.08 15.63 -5.36
N ASP A 37 4.29 15.81 -5.89
CA ASP A 37 4.63 15.31 -7.23
C ASP A 37 4.62 13.79 -7.28
N VAL A 38 5.06 13.13 -6.20
CA VAL A 38 4.97 11.67 -6.05
C VAL A 38 3.51 11.22 -6.05
N ALA A 39 2.65 11.86 -5.25
CA ALA A 39 1.22 11.51 -5.19
C ALA A 39 0.56 11.63 -6.57
N ASN A 40 0.76 12.76 -7.25
CA ASN A 40 0.22 12.98 -8.59
C ASN A 40 0.73 11.94 -9.60
N THR A 41 2.02 11.64 -9.57
CA THR A 41 2.63 10.65 -10.48
C THR A 41 2.07 9.24 -10.26
N ILE A 42 1.82 8.85 -9.01
CA ILE A 42 1.19 7.55 -8.67
C ILE A 42 -0.26 7.52 -9.19
N GLU A 43 -1.02 8.58 -8.95
CA GLU A 43 -2.41 8.64 -9.43
C GLU A 43 -2.51 8.65 -10.97
N ASP A 44 -1.60 9.33 -11.64
CA ASP A 44 -1.54 9.33 -13.11
C ASP A 44 -1.17 7.93 -13.63
N LYS A 45 -0.30 7.20 -12.93
CA LYS A 45 0.00 5.80 -13.27
C LYS A 45 -1.21 4.88 -13.12
N ILE A 46 -2.04 5.08 -12.10
CA ILE A 46 -3.31 4.36 -11.95
C ILE A 46 -4.23 4.60 -13.16
N ARG A 47 -4.34 5.88 -13.60
CA ARG A 47 -5.16 6.27 -14.76
C ARG A 47 -4.61 5.71 -16.07
N GLU A 48 -3.29 5.72 -16.25
CA GLU A 48 -2.61 5.13 -17.41
C GLU A 48 -2.93 3.62 -17.56
N LEU A 49 -3.04 2.91 -16.43
CA LEU A 49 -3.37 1.48 -16.41
C LEU A 49 -4.88 1.19 -16.57
N GLY A 50 -5.69 2.21 -16.84
CA GLY A 50 -7.13 2.07 -17.12
C GLY A 50 -8.02 1.96 -15.89
N ALA A 51 -7.53 2.38 -14.72
CA ALA A 51 -8.27 2.43 -13.48
C ALA A 51 -8.39 3.89 -12.97
N ILE A 52 -9.02 4.07 -11.82
CA ILE A 52 -9.04 5.35 -11.12
C ILE A 52 -8.56 5.15 -9.67
N PRO A 53 -8.00 6.16 -9.00
CA PRO A 53 -7.75 6.09 -7.57
C PRO A 53 -9.03 5.78 -6.80
N ALA A 54 -9.00 4.79 -5.90
CA ALA A 54 -10.12 4.48 -5.01
C ALA A 54 -10.24 5.51 -3.88
N PHE A 55 -9.13 6.07 -3.49
CA PHE A 55 -8.95 7.20 -2.58
C PHE A 55 -7.68 7.96 -2.97
N PRO A 56 -7.50 9.22 -2.54
CA PRO A 56 -6.28 9.96 -2.79
C PRO A 56 -5.07 9.21 -2.23
N VAL A 57 -3.97 9.15 -2.99
CA VAL A 57 -2.75 8.46 -2.54
C VAL A 57 -2.27 9.03 -1.19
N ASN A 58 -2.05 8.16 -0.22
CA ASN A 58 -1.55 8.57 1.08
C ASN A 58 -0.03 8.37 1.15
N LEU A 59 0.67 9.40 1.61
CA LEU A 59 2.12 9.45 1.78
C LEU A 59 2.45 9.91 3.20
N SER A 60 2.34 9.00 4.16
CA SER A 60 2.43 9.30 5.59
C SER A 60 3.86 9.15 6.10
N SER A 61 4.55 10.27 6.38
CA SER A 61 5.93 10.28 6.87
C SER A 61 6.02 10.23 8.40
N ASP A 62 7.04 9.60 8.90
CA ASP A 62 7.47 9.56 10.30
C ASP A 62 6.30 9.36 11.29
N ASN A 63 5.93 10.39 12.04
CA ASN A 63 4.90 10.35 13.09
C ASN A 63 3.46 10.25 12.55
N PHE A 64 3.24 10.48 11.26
CA PHE A 64 1.94 10.23 10.65
C PHE A 64 1.79 8.72 10.41
N ALA A 65 0.93 8.07 11.16
CA ALA A 65 0.73 6.62 11.01
C ALA A 65 0.11 6.26 9.65
N ALA A 66 -0.92 7.00 9.23
CA ALA A 66 -1.68 6.77 7.99
C ALA A 66 -2.44 8.04 7.58
N HIS A 67 -3.09 7.98 6.41
CA HIS A 67 -4.09 8.94 5.91
C HIS A 67 -3.54 10.36 5.65
N TYR A 68 -2.24 10.55 5.52
CA TYR A 68 -1.70 11.82 5.07
C TYR A 68 -1.70 11.88 3.55
N THR A 69 -2.49 12.77 2.99
CA THR A 69 -2.51 13.10 1.56
C THR A 69 -1.96 14.52 1.38
N PRO A 70 -0.94 14.72 0.52
CA PRO A 70 -0.42 16.06 0.26
C PRO A 70 -1.51 16.97 -0.32
N SER A 71 -1.68 18.17 0.26
CA SER A 71 -2.57 19.20 -0.30
C SER A 71 -1.96 19.85 -1.55
N PRO A 72 -2.77 20.56 -2.37
CA PRO A 72 -2.26 21.20 -3.59
C PRO A 72 -1.14 22.21 -3.36
N ASP A 73 -1.00 22.73 -2.15
CA ASP A 73 0.03 23.68 -1.71
C ASP A 73 1.11 23.04 -0.83
N ASP A 74 1.16 21.71 -0.76
CA ASP A 74 2.16 20.97 0.00
C ASP A 74 3.55 21.11 -0.64
N GLU A 75 4.48 21.72 0.08
CA GLU A 75 5.86 21.93 -0.34
C GLU A 75 6.85 20.92 0.29
N THR A 76 6.34 19.89 0.96
CA THR A 76 7.16 18.90 1.64
C THR A 76 8.06 18.14 0.67
N ILE A 77 9.35 18.16 0.94
CA ILE A 77 10.37 17.42 0.20
C ILE A 77 10.69 16.12 0.93
N ILE A 78 10.77 15.06 0.19
CA ILE A 78 11.19 13.75 0.70
C ILE A 78 12.69 13.82 1.01
N GLU A 79 13.06 13.40 2.22
CA GLU A 79 14.44 13.36 2.69
C GLU A 79 14.77 11.94 3.19
N LYS A 80 15.10 11.80 4.47
CA LYS A 80 15.46 10.52 5.12
C LYS A 80 14.36 10.04 6.07
N GLN A 81 13.11 10.15 5.65
CA GLN A 81 11.95 9.72 6.43
C GLN A 81 11.74 8.21 6.32
N ILE A 82 10.98 7.67 7.28
CA ILE A 82 10.20 6.45 7.09
C ILE A 82 8.88 6.87 6.44
N LEU A 83 8.58 6.37 5.25
CA LEU A 83 7.42 6.78 4.46
C LEU A 83 6.48 5.59 4.23
N LYS A 84 5.25 5.68 4.76
CA LYS A 84 4.17 4.73 4.48
C LYS A 84 3.41 5.21 3.27
N VAL A 85 3.34 4.37 2.25
CA VAL A 85 2.69 4.63 0.97
C VAL A 85 1.48 3.73 0.86
N ASP A 86 0.31 4.33 0.69
CA ASP A 86 -0.97 3.62 0.65
C ASP A 86 -1.70 3.98 -0.65
N VAL A 87 -2.00 2.96 -1.45
CA VAL A 87 -2.49 3.08 -2.82
C VAL A 87 -3.76 2.27 -3.00
N GLY A 88 -4.85 2.97 -3.25
CA GLY A 88 -6.13 2.37 -3.61
C GLY A 88 -6.43 2.51 -5.10
N VAL A 89 -6.80 1.41 -5.73
CA VAL A 89 -7.16 1.33 -7.15
C VAL A 89 -8.61 0.88 -7.28
N CYS A 90 -9.40 1.58 -8.08
CA CYS A 90 -10.74 1.17 -8.44
C CYS A 90 -10.80 0.84 -9.95
N TYR A 91 -11.06 -0.42 -10.28
CA TYR A 91 -11.27 -0.90 -11.64
C TYR A 91 -12.69 -1.44 -11.78
N LYS A 92 -13.55 -0.75 -12.54
CA LYS A 92 -14.97 -1.10 -12.76
C LYS A 92 -15.75 -1.37 -11.46
N GLY A 93 -15.46 -0.64 -10.40
CA GLY A 93 -16.10 -0.79 -9.10
C GLY A 93 -15.42 -1.81 -8.16
N ALA A 94 -14.51 -2.64 -8.65
CA ALA A 94 -13.68 -3.52 -7.81
C ALA A 94 -12.48 -2.74 -7.25
N ILE A 95 -12.16 -2.97 -5.98
CA ILE A 95 -11.09 -2.26 -5.27
C ILE A 95 -9.87 -3.18 -5.10
N GLY A 96 -8.69 -2.66 -5.47
CA GLY A 96 -7.39 -3.18 -5.07
C GLY A 96 -6.75 -2.18 -4.11
N ASP A 97 -6.48 -2.60 -2.88
CA ASP A 97 -5.93 -1.76 -1.81
C ASP A 97 -4.63 -2.37 -1.30
N THR A 98 -3.55 -1.58 -1.27
CA THR A 98 -2.22 -2.05 -0.90
C THR A 98 -1.37 -0.95 -0.31
N ALA A 99 -0.56 -1.30 0.68
CA ALA A 99 0.39 -0.37 1.28
C ALA A 99 1.78 -1.00 1.42
N PHE A 100 2.78 -0.15 1.52
CA PHE A 100 4.15 -0.53 1.86
C PHE A 100 4.86 0.61 2.58
N THR A 101 5.98 0.29 3.21
CA THR A 101 6.82 1.29 3.88
C THR A 101 8.20 1.33 3.26
N LEU A 102 8.70 2.54 3.00
CA LEU A 102 10.10 2.80 2.64
C LEU A 102 10.81 3.42 3.82
N ASP A 103 11.98 2.89 4.15
CA ASP A 103 12.91 3.50 5.12
C ASP A 103 14.05 4.19 4.38
N LEU A 104 13.88 5.48 4.12
CA LEU A 104 14.89 6.30 3.46
C LEU A 104 16.04 6.70 4.41
N SER A 105 15.89 6.41 5.73
CA SER A 105 16.93 6.59 6.74
C SER A 105 17.84 5.36 6.89
N ASN A 106 17.38 4.18 6.49
CA ASN A 106 18.00 2.87 6.75
C ASN A 106 18.17 2.54 8.26
N GLN A 107 17.29 3.04 9.13
CA GLN A 107 17.39 2.87 10.58
C GLN A 107 16.23 2.04 11.18
N ASN A 108 15.21 1.71 10.38
CA ASN A 108 13.96 1.11 10.86
C ASN A 108 13.66 -0.26 10.21
N SER A 109 14.67 -0.97 9.76
CA SER A 109 14.50 -2.23 9.02
C SER A 109 13.73 -3.30 9.82
N GLU A 110 13.97 -3.41 11.13
CA GLU A 110 13.29 -4.38 12.01
C GLU A 110 11.80 -4.05 12.14
N LEU A 111 11.44 -2.77 12.31
CA LEU A 111 10.06 -2.31 12.39
C LEU A 111 9.27 -2.60 11.10
N ILE A 112 9.89 -2.34 9.94
CA ILE A 112 9.28 -2.61 8.65
C ILE A 112 9.12 -4.11 8.42
N GLU A 113 10.13 -4.89 8.77
CA GLU A 113 10.10 -6.35 8.65
C GLU A 113 9.02 -6.97 9.56
N ALA A 114 8.83 -6.45 10.77
CA ALA A 114 7.77 -6.87 11.68
C ALA A 114 6.38 -6.68 11.05
N SER A 115 6.11 -5.49 10.50
CA SER A 115 4.85 -5.18 9.82
C SER A 115 4.64 -6.05 8.59
N ARG A 116 5.67 -6.25 7.77
CA ARG A 116 5.61 -7.10 6.57
C ARG A 116 5.29 -8.55 6.92
N LYS A 117 6.02 -9.13 7.89
CA LYS A 117 5.79 -10.50 8.36
C LYS A 117 4.40 -10.67 8.96
N ALA A 118 3.89 -9.67 9.67
CA ALA A 118 2.54 -9.72 10.25
C ALA A 118 1.48 -9.91 9.16
N VAL A 119 1.55 -9.12 8.08
CA VAL A 119 0.64 -9.27 6.92
C VAL A 119 0.82 -10.63 6.25
N GLU A 120 2.05 -11.06 5.98
CA GLU A 120 2.33 -12.36 5.35
C GLU A 120 1.79 -13.53 6.18
N ASN A 121 1.94 -13.48 7.49
CA ASN A 121 1.45 -14.52 8.38
C ASN A 121 -0.08 -14.50 8.48
N ALA A 122 -0.71 -13.34 8.48
CA ALA A 122 -2.15 -13.20 8.41
C ALA A 122 -2.71 -13.83 7.12
N ILE A 123 -2.09 -13.55 5.96
CA ILE A 123 -2.50 -14.14 4.68
C ILE A 123 -2.40 -15.67 4.69
N LYS A 124 -1.37 -16.25 5.30
CA LYS A 124 -1.18 -17.72 5.36
C LYS A 124 -2.31 -18.47 6.07
N ILE A 125 -2.97 -17.82 7.05
CA ILE A 125 -4.07 -18.43 7.79
C ILE A 125 -5.45 -18.16 7.19
N LEU A 126 -5.54 -17.26 6.20
CA LEU A 126 -6.81 -16.88 5.59
C LEU A 126 -7.44 -18.05 4.84
N LYS A 127 -8.62 -18.46 5.28
CA LYS A 127 -9.50 -19.44 4.64
C LYS A 127 -10.94 -19.22 5.08
N VAL A 128 -11.89 -19.81 4.39
CA VAL A 128 -13.29 -19.77 4.81
C VAL A 128 -13.42 -20.31 6.24
N GLY A 129 -14.04 -19.52 7.11
CA GLY A 129 -14.24 -19.82 8.53
C GLY A 129 -13.17 -19.25 9.47
N THR A 130 -12.05 -18.68 8.96
CA THR A 130 -11.09 -17.94 9.82
C THR A 130 -11.76 -16.70 10.41
N THR A 131 -11.71 -16.54 11.71
CA THR A 131 -12.30 -15.38 12.41
C THR A 131 -11.36 -14.18 12.39
N LEU A 132 -11.91 -12.97 12.52
CA LEU A 132 -11.11 -11.74 12.64
C LEU A 132 -10.22 -11.77 13.89
N GLY A 133 -10.67 -12.42 14.98
CA GLY A 133 -9.88 -12.60 16.20
C GLY A 133 -8.62 -13.45 15.98
N GLU A 134 -8.73 -14.54 15.20
CA GLU A 134 -7.56 -15.36 14.83
C GLU A 134 -6.56 -14.59 13.98
N ILE A 135 -7.05 -13.79 13.01
CA ILE A 135 -6.20 -12.93 12.19
C ILE A 135 -5.49 -11.91 13.07
N GLY A 136 -6.23 -11.19 13.94
CA GLY A 136 -5.66 -10.20 14.85
C GLY A 136 -4.61 -10.81 15.79
N LYS A 137 -4.88 -12.02 16.32
CA LYS A 137 -3.92 -12.72 17.18
C LYS A 137 -2.61 -13.06 16.47
N VAL A 138 -2.67 -13.53 15.23
CA VAL A 138 -1.46 -13.83 14.43
C VAL A 138 -0.65 -12.57 14.15
N ILE A 139 -1.31 -11.44 13.86
CA ILE A 139 -0.65 -10.15 13.66
C ILE A 139 0.04 -9.71 14.94
N GLU A 140 -0.67 -9.70 16.08
CA GLU A 140 -0.13 -9.32 17.38
C GLU A 140 1.08 -10.18 17.75
N ASP A 141 0.93 -11.50 17.70
CA ASP A 141 2.00 -12.44 18.06
C ASP A 141 3.25 -12.27 17.17
N THR A 142 3.04 -11.96 15.88
CA THR A 142 4.16 -11.72 14.97
C THR A 142 4.93 -10.45 15.35
N ILE A 143 4.22 -9.36 15.67
CA ILE A 143 4.86 -8.08 16.00
C ILE A 143 5.56 -8.13 17.36
N VAL A 144 4.92 -8.75 18.36
CA VAL A 144 5.48 -8.81 19.74
C VAL A 144 6.71 -9.70 19.84
N ASN A 145 6.86 -10.69 18.94
CA ASN A 145 7.98 -11.66 18.98
C ASN A 145 9.13 -11.31 18.02
N LEU A 146 9.11 -10.16 17.38
CA LEU A 146 10.19 -9.61 16.55
C LEU A 146 10.84 -8.40 17.21
#